data_07519d9fd1baf33154daf53ef213b96e
#
_entry.id   07519d9fd1baf33154daf53ef213b96e
#
_cell.length_a   1.000
_cell.length_b   1.000
_cell.length_c   1.000
_cell.angle_alpha   90.00
_cell.angle_beta   90.00
_cell.angle_gamma   90.00
#
_symmetry.space_group_name_H-M   'P 1'
#
loop_
_entity.id
_entity.type
_entity.pdbx_description
1 polymer ?
#
loop_
_entity_poly.entity_id
_entity_poly.type
_entity_poly.pdbx_seq_one_letter_code
_entity_poly.pdbx_strand_id
1 'polypeptide(L)'
;MASGHDAQAAGERVESLLAELRSNAGPRVADTAEELVSCLVELYGAGLAEILRIVGGDTEAGPRLMAGLVADPLVESLLLVHDLHPLDTGARVQRAIDQILPQLGSHAGKVEYRGIDEQGVIHLILERSGGHGCGSTADTVQAAIEKSVTEAAPEAAGVDIEVVEAAAELPLLQISRRPAAFGGTR
;
A
#
# COMPACT_ATOMS: atom_id res chain seq x y z
N MET A 1 11.24 -3.94 -20.75
CA MET A 1 10.86 -3.17 -19.57
C MET A 1 11.23 -4.01 -18.36
N ALA A 2 12.25 -3.63 -17.58
CA ALA A 2 12.59 -4.28 -16.33
C ALA A 2 11.41 -4.00 -15.37
N SER A 3 10.81 -5.06 -14.87
CA SER A 3 9.63 -4.96 -13.99
C SER A 3 10.11 -4.97 -12.54
N GLY A 4 9.34 -4.45 -11.59
CA GLY A 4 9.60 -4.56 -10.15
C GLY A 4 9.89 -6.02 -9.70
N HIS A 5 9.40 -7.00 -10.42
CA HIS A 5 9.76 -8.42 -10.31
C HIS A 5 11.27 -8.68 -10.46
N ASP A 6 11.97 -7.88 -11.27
CA ASP A 6 13.41 -8.10 -11.50
C ASP A 6 14.24 -7.63 -10.29
N ALA A 7 13.79 -6.58 -9.58
CA ALA A 7 14.46 -6.10 -8.35
C ALA A 7 14.29 -7.08 -7.19
N GLN A 8 13.10 -7.61 -7.00
CA GLN A 8 12.83 -8.63 -5.98
C GLN A 8 13.63 -9.91 -6.24
N ALA A 9 13.61 -10.41 -7.49
CA ALA A 9 14.38 -11.58 -7.89
C ALA A 9 15.89 -11.38 -7.69
N ALA A 10 16.40 -10.17 -7.91
CA ALA A 10 17.80 -9.82 -7.63
C ALA A 10 18.10 -9.87 -6.12
N GLY A 11 17.21 -9.33 -5.28
CA GLY A 11 17.32 -9.42 -3.81
C GLY A 11 17.35 -10.85 -3.31
N GLU A 12 16.37 -11.67 -3.70
CA GLU A 12 16.32 -13.10 -3.37
C GLU A 12 17.59 -13.85 -3.81
N ARG A 13 18.16 -13.48 -4.96
CA ARG A 13 19.40 -14.06 -5.45
C ARG A 13 20.60 -13.67 -4.59
N VAL A 14 20.69 -12.42 -4.15
CA VAL A 14 21.74 -11.96 -3.21
C VAL A 14 21.64 -12.72 -1.90
N GLU A 15 20.47 -12.84 -1.30
CA GLU A 15 20.25 -13.60 -0.07
C GLU A 15 20.67 -15.07 -0.21
N SER A 16 20.27 -15.71 -1.32
CA SER A 16 20.67 -17.10 -1.62
C SER A 16 22.18 -17.27 -1.72
N LEU A 17 22.88 -16.33 -2.35
CA LEU A 17 24.34 -16.36 -2.49
C LEU A 17 25.03 -16.15 -1.14
N LEU A 18 24.55 -15.25 -0.30
CA LEU A 18 25.08 -15.04 1.05
C LEU A 18 24.90 -16.29 1.93
N ALA A 19 23.72 -16.93 1.86
CA ALA A 19 23.47 -18.19 2.55
C ALA A 19 24.40 -19.33 2.07
N GLU A 20 24.65 -19.41 0.78
CA GLU A 20 25.61 -20.36 0.20
C GLU A 20 27.05 -20.11 0.68
N LEU A 21 27.47 -18.85 0.73
CA LEU A 21 28.80 -18.48 1.26
C LEU A 21 28.96 -18.84 2.74
N ARG A 22 27.90 -18.57 3.56
CA ARG A 22 27.93 -18.98 4.98
C ARG A 22 28.10 -20.49 5.14
N SER A 23 27.41 -21.26 4.30
CA SER A 23 27.43 -22.73 4.40
C SER A 23 28.72 -23.37 3.90
N ASN A 24 29.34 -22.82 2.84
CA ASN A 24 30.42 -23.47 2.09
C ASN A 24 31.78 -22.83 2.32
N ALA A 25 31.87 -21.50 2.54
CA ALA A 25 33.16 -20.79 2.63
C ALA A 25 33.50 -20.33 4.06
N GLY A 26 32.62 -20.56 5.01
CA GLY A 26 32.77 -20.19 6.40
C GLY A 26 32.43 -18.73 6.74
N PRO A 27 32.28 -18.41 8.04
CA PRO A 27 31.70 -17.17 8.51
C PRO A 27 32.46 -15.91 8.05
N ARG A 28 33.79 -15.95 8.11
CA ARG A 28 34.59 -14.76 7.73
C ARG A 28 34.41 -14.32 6.29
N VAL A 29 34.21 -15.27 5.36
CA VAL A 29 33.97 -14.95 3.95
C VAL A 29 32.57 -14.41 3.76
N ALA A 30 31.59 -14.98 4.45
CA ALA A 30 30.22 -14.50 4.44
C ALA A 30 30.13 -13.07 5.01
N ASP A 31 30.76 -12.81 6.16
CA ASP A 31 30.79 -11.47 6.78
C ASP A 31 31.38 -10.41 5.83
N THR A 32 32.49 -10.75 5.14
CA THR A 32 33.11 -9.85 4.16
C THR A 32 32.18 -9.60 2.95
N ALA A 33 31.47 -10.63 2.50
CA ALA A 33 30.54 -10.48 1.39
C ALA A 33 29.30 -9.62 1.80
N GLU A 34 28.82 -9.79 3.02
CA GLU A 34 27.75 -8.96 3.57
C GLU A 34 28.17 -7.48 3.69
N GLU A 35 29.39 -7.24 4.20
CA GLU A 35 29.96 -5.89 4.26
C GLU A 35 30.07 -5.26 2.87
N LEU A 36 30.54 -6.04 1.87
CA LEU A 36 30.60 -5.56 0.48
C LEU A 36 29.23 -5.20 -0.06
N VAL A 37 28.20 -6.03 0.16
CA VAL A 37 26.82 -5.76 -0.26
C VAL A 37 26.31 -4.49 0.43
N SER A 38 26.54 -4.35 1.74
CA SER A 38 26.13 -3.16 2.50
C SER A 38 26.77 -1.88 1.95
N CYS A 39 28.07 -1.90 1.68
CA CYS A 39 28.77 -0.76 1.07
C CYS A 39 28.20 -0.38 -0.31
N LEU A 40 27.81 -1.35 -1.12
CA LEU A 40 27.20 -1.09 -2.42
C LEU A 40 25.78 -0.50 -2.27
N VAL A 41 24.98 -1.03 -1.35
CA VAL A 41 23.65 -0.50 -1.03
C VAL A 41 23.74 0.96 -0.55
N GLU A 42 24.66 1.26 0.37
CA GLU A 42 24.90 2.62 0.85
C GLU A 42 25.33 3.58 -0.29
N LEU A 43 26.25 3.12 -1.16
CA LEU A 43 26.71 3.93 -2.29
C LEU A 43 25.58 4.26 -3.26
N TYR A 44 24.76 3.27 -3.62
CA TYR A 44 23.62 3.47 -4.51
C TYR A 44 22.55 4.34 -3.85
N GLY A 45 22.27 4.14 -2.55
CA GLY A 45 21.36 4.97 -1.80
C GLY A 45 21.77 6.43 -1.77
N ALA A 46 23.06 6.71 -1.51
CA ALA A 46 23.59 8.08 -1.55
C ALA A 46 23.46 8.71 -2.95
N GLY A 47 23.73 7.94 -4.01
CA GLY A 47 23.56 8.40 -5.38
C GLY A 47 22.09 8.72 -5.73
N LEU A 48 21.16 7.87 -5.31
CA LEU A 48 19.71 8.10 -5.48
C LEU A 48 19.24 9.32 -4.70
N ALA A 49 19.68 9.49 -3.45
CA ALA A 49 19.36 10.66 -2.63
C ALA A 49 19.80 11.97 -3.33
N GLU A 50 21.00 11.97 -3.91
CA GLU A 50 21.50 13.15 -4.64
C GLU A 50 20.68 13.42 -5.92
N ILE A 51 20.28 12.39 -6.66
CA ILE A 51 19.38 12.53 -7.82
C ILE A 51 18.06 13.17 -7.39
N LEU A 52 17.44 12.66 -6.30
CA LEU A 52 16.18 13.21 -5.79
C LEU A 52 16.33 14.67 -5.34
N ARG A 53 17.47 15.01 -4.70
CA ARG A 53 17.78 16.36 -4.27
C ARG A 53 17.88 17.32 -5.48
N ILE A 54 18.53 16.88 -6.56
CA ILE A 54 18.68 17.67 -7.80
C ILE A 54 17.29 17.86 -8.44
N VAL A 55 16.52 16.78 -8.59
CA VAL A 55 15.17 16.83 -9.16
C VAL A 55 14.25 17.71 -8.32
N GLY A 56 14.25 17.55 -7.00
CA GLY A 56 13.43 18.34 -6.08
C GLY A 56 13.84 19.82 -5.99
N GLY A 57 15.07 20.16 -6.36
CA GLY A 57 15.56 21.53 -6.43
C GLY A 57 15.00 22.35 -7.60
N ASP A 58 14.46 21.71 -8.63
CA ASP A 58 13.78 22.39 -9.74
C ASP A 58 12.31 22.65 -9.34
N THR A 59 11.99 23.93 -9.13
CA THR A 59 10.65 24.34 -8.68
C THR A 59 9.58 24.22 -9.77
N GLU A 60 9.95 24.21 -11.04
CA GLU A 60 9.03 24.14 -12.18
C GLU A 60 8.79 22.69 -12.62
N ALA A 61 9.87 21.95 -12.88
CA ALA A 61 9.79 20.57 -13.38
C ALA A 61 9.82 19.51 -12.28
N GLY A 62 10.40 19.81 -11.13
CA GLY A 62 10.65 18.88 -10.03
C GLY A 62 9.42 18.08 -9.59
N PRO A 63 8.28 18.69 -9.29
CA PRO A 63 7.08 17.95 -8.85
C PRO A 63 6.60 16.93 -9.89
N ARG A 64 6.65 17.29 -11.18
CA ARG A 64 6.25 16.39 -12.27
C ARG A 64 7.25 15.26 -12.48
N LEU A 65 8.54 15.55 -12.40
CA LEU A 65 9.60 14.54 -12.52
C LEU A 65 9.55 13.57 -11.35
N MET A 66 9.38 14.08 -10.12
CA MET A 66 9.23 13.25 -8.92
C MET A 66 8.02 12.31 -9.03
N ALA A 67 6.87 12.82 -9.45
CA ALA A 67 5.68 12.00 -9.70
C ALA A 67 5.94 10.93 -10.78
N GLY A 68 6.73 11.24 -11.80
CA GLY A 68 7.13 10.27 -12.83
C GLY A 68 8.06 9.17 -12.29
N LEU A 69 8.99 9.51 -11.41
CA LEU A 69 9.88 8.55 -10.76
C LEU A 69 9.09 7.55 -9.89
N VAL A 70 8.18 8.05 -9.08
CA VAL A 70 7.32 7.23 -8.19
C VAL A 70 6.27 6.43 -8.96
N ALA A 71 5.94 6.82 -10.19
CA ALA A 71 5.01 6.06 -11.04
C ALA A 71 5.65 4.85 -11.73
N ASP A 72 6.98 4.77 -11.78
CA ASP A 72 7.68 3.61 -12.31
C ASP A 72 7.91 2.57 -11.20
N PRO A 73 7.38 1.34 -11.32
CA PRO A 73 7.43 0.36 -10.24
C PRO A 73 8.85 -0.06 -9.81
N LEU A 74 9.82 -0.05 -10.73
CA LEU A 74 11.20 -0.39 -10.40
C LEU A 74 11.85 0.74 -9.59
N VAL A 75 11.65 1.99 -10.03
CA VAL A 75 12.18 3.16 -9.32
C VAL A 75 11.53 3.28 -7.94
N GLU A 76 10.20 3.11 -7.84
CA GLU A 76 9.48 3.11 -6.57
C GLU A 76 10.06 2.06 -5.60
N SER A 77 10.26 0.81 -6.06
CA SER A 77 10.88 -0.24 -5.24
C SER A 77 12.29 0.12 -4.77
N LEU A 78 13.11 0.73 -5.63
CA LEU A 78 14.46 1.18 -5.24
C LEU A 78 14.41 2.30 -4.20
N LEU A 79 13.48 3.26 -4.34
CA LEU A 79 13.30 4.33 -3.37
C LEU A 79 12.85 3.80 -2.02
N LEU A 80 11.99 2.78 -1.99
CA LEU A 80 11.56 2.11 -0.77
C LEU A 80 12.71 1.40 -0.06
N VAL A 81 13.49 0.61 -0.81
CA VAL A 81 14.65 -0.13 -0.25
C VAL A 81 15.68 0.81 0.40
N HIS A 82 15.81 2.02 -0.11
CA HIS A 82 16.77 3.02 0.40
C HIS A 82 16.15 4.05 1.36
N ASP A 83 14.89 3.88 1.77
CA ASP A 83 14.15 4.85 2.62
C ASP A 83 14.15 6.29 2.03
N LEU A 84 14.03 6.37 0.72
CA LEU A 84 14.07 7.62 -0.05
C LEU A 84 12.74 7.96 -0.72
N HIS A 85 11.67 7.23 -0.41
CA HIS A 85 10.37 7.47 -1.03
C HIS A 85 9.82 8.85 -0.58
N PRO A 86 9.39 9.72 -1.53
CA PRO A 86 8.96 11.09 -1.20
C PRO A 86 7.66 11.18 -0.40
N LEU A 87 6.84 10.12 -0.41
CA LEU A 87 5.66 10.00 0.44
C LEU A 87 6.00 9.18 1.67
N ASP A 88 5.51 9.59 2.83
CA ASP A 88 5.58 8.78 4.03
C ASP A 88 4.72 7.51 3.90
N THR A 89 4.90 6.57 4.81
CA THR A 89 4.20 5.28 4.79
C THR A 89 2.68 5.45 4.80
N GLY A 90 2.15 6.38 5.60
CA GLY A 90 0.71 6.65 5.66
C GLY A 90 0.15 7.15 4.33
N ALA A 91 0.85 8.06 3.68
CA ALA A 91 0.45 8.58 2.37
C ALA A 91 0.51 7.51 1.27
N ARG A 92 1.50 6.61 1.33
CA ARG A 92 1.59 5.47 0.40
C ARG A 92 0.43 4.48 0.60
N VAL A 93 0.14 4.14 1.85
CA VAL A 93 -0.99 3.27 2.21
C VAL A 93 -2.31 3.87 1.72
N GLN A 94 -2.55 5.16 1.98
CA GLN A 94 -3.76 5.82 1.52
C GLN A 94 -3.87 5.81 -0.01
N ARG A 95 -2.78 6.07 -0.70
CA ARG A 95 -2.73 6.00 -2.17
C ARG A 95 -3.03 4.59 -2.69
N ALA A 96 -2.50 3.56 -2.05
CA ALA A 96 -2.77 2.17 -2.43
C ALA A 96 -4.25 1.81 -2.24
N ILE A 97 -4.85 2.24 -1.14
CA ILE A 97 -6.29 2.09 -0.88
C ILE A 97 -7.11 2.79 -1.97
N ASP A 98 -6.81 4.05 -2.29
CA ASP A 98 -7.51 4.83 -3.30
C ASP A 98 -7.42 4.22 -4.70
N GLN A 99 -6.33 3.51 -5.00
CA GLN A 99 -6.11 2.82 -6.28
C GLN A 99 -6.82 1.47 -6.38
N ILE A 100 -6.89 0.71 -5.28
CA ILE A 100 -7.51 -0.62 -5.30
C ILE A 100 -9.03 -0.56 -5.18
N LEU A 101 -9.59 0.38 -4.43
CA LEU A 101 -11.03 0.48 -4.21
C LEU A 101 -11.86 0.52 -5.50
N PRO A 102 -11.53 1.32 -6.54
CA PRO A 102 -12.27 1.32 -7.79
C PRO A 102 -12.26 -0.03 -8.53
N GLN A 103 -11.21 -0.84 -8.35
CA GLN A 103 -11.06 -2.15 -8.99
C GLN A 103 -11.92 -3.22 -8.30
N LEU A 104 -12.21 -3.06 -7.02
CA LEU A 104 -13.03 -3.97 -6.21
C LEU A 104 -14.53 -3.68 -6.37
N GLY A 105 -14.89 -2.55 -6.98
CA GLY A 105 -16.28 -2.18 -7.28
C GLY A 105 -17.13 -1.94 -6.04
N SER A 106 -18.45 -2.13 -6.17
CA SER A 106 -19.41 -1.87 -5.08
C SER A 106 -19.30 -2.83 -3.89
N HIS A 107 -18.53 -3.90 -4.00
CA HIS A 107 -18.31 -4.88 -2.93
C HIS A 107 -17.20 -4.47 -1.98
N ALA A 108 -16.37 -3.48 -2.34
CA ALA A 108 -15.24 -3.05 -1.54
C ALA A 108 -15.64 -2.42 -0.19
N GLY A 109 -16.86 -1.86 -0.08
CA GLY A 109 -17.22 -1.07 1.08
C GLY A 109 -16.39 0.22 1.17
N LYS A 110 -16.23 0.76 2.39
CA LYS A 110 -15.37 1.90 2.68
C LYS A 110 -14.17 1.42 3.48
N VAL A 111 -12.98 1.79 3.06
CA VAL A 111 -11.75 1.50 3.80
C VAL A 111 -11.23 2.78 4.44
N GLU A 112 -10.94 2.72 5.73
CA GLU A 112 -10.39 3.83 6.49
C GLU A 112 -9.03 3.45 7.07
N TYR A 113 -8.00 4.24 6.78
CA TYR A 113 -6.68 4.10 7.38
C TYR A 113 -6.66 4.74 8.77
N ARG A 114 -6.28 4.00 9.80
CA ARG A 114 -6.24 4.43 11.19
C ARG A 114 -4.87 4.81 11.69
N GLY A 115 -3.83 4.38 11.02
CA GLY A 115 -2.44 4.67 11.39
C GLY A 115 -1.58 3.44 11.47
N ILE A 116 -0.36 3.64 11.97
CA ILE A 116 0.63 2.60 12.25
C ILE A 116 0.90 2.65 13.74
N ASP A 117 0.91 1.51 14.41
CA ASP A 117 1.21 1.43 15.83
C ASP A 117 2.73 1.38 16.11
N GLU A 118 3.08 1.33 17.40
CA GLU A 118 4.48 1.28 17.85
C GLU A 118 5.19 -0.04 17.46
N GLN A 119 4.42 -1.07 17.10
CA GLN A 119 4.92 -2.36 16.63
C GLN A 119 5.13 -2.37 15.11
N GLY A 120 4.74 -1.29 14.41
CA GLY A 120 4.83 -1.16 12.97
C GLY A 120 3.68 -1.82 12.21
N VAL A 121 2.56 -2.15 12.89
CA VAL A 121 1.37 -2.74 12.26
C VAL A 121 0.46 -1.63 11.74
N ILE A 122 0.05 -1.77 10.48
CA ILE A 122 -0.91 -0.87 9.83
C ILE A 122 -2.32 -1.28 10.22
N HIS A 123 -3.12 -0.34 10.74
CA HIS A 123 -4.51 -0.56 11.13
C HIS A 123 -5.47 0.05 10.12
N LEU A 124 -6.38 -0.79 9.60
CA LEU A 124 -7.44 -0.41 8.66
C LEU A 124 -8.80 -0.80 9.22
N ILE A 125 -9.82 -0.01 8.89
CA ILE A 125 -11.22 -0.40 9.10
C ILE A 125 -11.87 -0.57 7.73
N LEU A 126 -12.46 -1.74 7.51
CA LEU A 126 -13.26 -2.06 6.34
C LEU A 126 -14.74 -2.05 6.71
N GLU A 127 -15.45 -0.97 6.37
CA GLU A 127 -16.91 -0.88 6.51
C GLU A 127 -17.59 -1.63 5.35
N ARG A 128 -18.31 -2.70 5.66
CA ARG A 128 -19.05 -3.47 4.67
C ARG A 128 -20.48 -2.95 4.55
N SER A 129 -20.89 -2.63 3.33
CA SER A 129 -22.32 -2.37 3.06
C SER A 129 -23.09 -3.68 3.23
N GLY A 130 -24.09 -3.67 4.13
CA GLY A 130 -24.92 -4.84 4.44
C GLY A 130 -25.67 -5.37 3.23
N GLY A 131 -25.10 -6.32 2.55
CA GLY A 131 -25.69 -7.09 1.47
C GLY A 131 -25.30 -8.56 1.64
N HIS A 132 -26.21 -9.51 1.34
CA HIS A 132 -26.00 -10.94 1.43
C HIS A 132 -24.97 -11.43 0.38
N GLY A 133 -23.72 -10.92 0.45
CA GLY A 133 -22.60 -11.44 -0.33
C GLY A 133 -22.08 -12.74 0.28
N CYS A 134 -21.85 -13.76 -0.54
CA CYS A 134 -21.16 -14.97 -0.13
C CYS A 134 -19.84 -14.61 0.58
N GLY A 135 -19.54 -15.28 1.72
CA GLY A 135 -18.32 -15.04 2.50
C GLY A 135 -17.03 -15.02 1.65
N SER A 136 -16.97 -15.81 0.58
CA SER A 136 -15.84 -15.88 -0.35
C SER A 136 -15.50 -14.55 -1.05
N THR A 137 -16.49 -13.67 -1.28
CA THR A 137 -16.24 -12.35 -1.88
C THR A 137 -15.60 -11.40 -0.88
N ALA A 138 -15.99 -11.50 0.40
CA ALA A 138 -15.44 -10.69 1.47
C ALA A 138 -13.95 -10.99 1.71
N ASP A 139 -13.61 -12.26 1.79
CA ASP A 139 -12.24 -12.72 1.97
C ASP A 139 -11.34 -12.29 0.80
N THR A 140 -11.89 -12.32 -0.42
CA THR A 140 -11.16 -11.85 -1.62
C THR A 140 -10.89 -10.34 -1.59
N VAL A 141 -11.88 -9.53 -1.15
CA VAL A 141 -11.71 -8.07 -1.01
C VAL A 141 -10.67 -7.76 0.06
N GLN A 142 -10.76 -8.39 1.23
CA GLN A 142 -9.81 -8.20 2.31
C GLN A 142 -8.39 -8.58 1.87
N ALA A 143 -8.21 -9.74 1.25
CA ALA A 143 -6.91 -10.20 0.75
C ALA A 143 -6.33 -9.26 -0.33
N ALA A 144 -7.17 -8.68 -1.20
CA ALA A 144 -6.73 -7.72 -2.20
C ALA A 144 -6.26 -6.40 -1.58
N ILE A 145 -6.97 -5.90 -0.56
CA ILE A 145 -6.59 -4.69 0.18
C ILE A 145 -5.28 -4.95 0.95
N GLU A 146 -5.20 -6.05 1.69
CA GLU A 146 -4.01 -6.44 2.45
C GLU A 146 -2.78 -6.53 1.54
N LYS A 147 -2.90 -7.20 0.39
CA LYS A 147 -1.83 -7.30 -0.60
C LYS A 147 -1.40 -5.92 -1.09
N SER A 148 -2.33 -5.07 -1.50
CA SER A 148 -2.03 -3.73 -2.02
C SER A 148 -1.33 -2.85 -0.99
N VAL A 149 -1.75 -2.93 0.28
CA VAL A 149 -1.15 -2.18 1.38
C VAL A 149 0.25 -2.70 1.73
N THR A 150 0.43 -4.03 1.76
CA THR A 150 1.75 -4.65 2.00
C THR A 150 2.75 -4.28 0.90
N GLU A 151 2.32 -4.22 -0.37
CA GLU A 151 3.17 -3.79 -1.48
C GLU A 151 3.55 -2.30 -1.37
N ALA A 152 2.66 -1.45 -0.86
CA ALA A 152 2.90 -0.02 -0.66
C ALA A 152 3.74 0.31 0.57
N ALA A 153 3.79 -0.58 1.55
CA ALA A 153 4.50 -0.40 2.82
C ALA A 153 5.25 -1.69 3.23
N PRO A 154 6.27 -2.11 2.46
CA PRO A 154 7.00 -3.35 2.73
C PRO A 154 7.79 -3.33 4.04
N GLU A 155 8.06 -2.14 4.59
CA GLU A 155 8.71 -1.95 5.88
C GLU A 155 7.78 -2.19 7.08
N ALA A 156 6.45 -2.26 6.87
CA ALA A 156 5.49 -2.51 7.94
C ALA A 156 5.60 -3.94 8.47
N ALA A 157 5.40 -4.11 9.78
CA ALA A 157 5.42 -5.42 10.43
C ALA A 157 4.21 -6.29 10.05
N GLY A 158 3.13 -5.68 9.60
CA GLY A 158 1.91 -6.35 9.15
C GLY A 158 0.76 -5.39 8.90
N VAL A 159 -0.37 -5.94 8.48
CA VAL A 159 -1.62 -5.21 8.23
C VAL A 159 -2.74 -5.88 9.05
N ASP A 160 -3.41 -5.10 9.87
CA ASP A 160 -4.59 -5.51 10.63
C ASP A 160 -5.83 -4.84 10.05
N ILE A 161 -6.82 -5.63 9.64
CA ILE A 161 -8.04 -5.14 9.00
C ILE A 161 -9.24 -5.51 9.87
N GLU A 162 -9.75 -4.52 10.60
CA GLU A 162 -11.00 -4.65 11.34
C GLU A 162 -12.20 -4.51 10.39
N VAL A 163 -13.01 -5.56 10.28
CA VAL A 163 -14.21 -5.55 9.46
C VAL A 163 -15.41 -5.14 10.30
N VAL A 164 -16.05 -4.03 9.95
CA VAL A 164 -17.26 -3.54 10.61
C VAL A 164 -18.43 -3.53 9.63
N GLU A 165 -19.62 -3.90 10.09
CA GLU A 165 -20.82 -3.75 9.28
C GLU A 165 -21.25 -2.29 9.31
N ALA A 166 -21.48 -1.70 8.12
CA ALA A 166 -22.05 -0.37 8.03
C ALA A 166 -23.40 -0.35 8.75
N ALA A 167 -23.58 0.60 9.66
CA ALA A 167 -24.87 0.77 10.33
C ALA A 167 -25.96 0.93 9.25
N ALA A 168 -26.97 0.06 9.28
CA ALA A 168 -28.08 0.15 8.35
C ALA A 168 -28.65 1.56 8.47
N GLU A 169 -28.58 2.36 7.39
CA GLU A 169 -29.31 3.62 7.35
C GLU A 169 -30.77 3.29 7.59
N LEU A 170 -31.29 3.73 8.74
CA LEU A 170 -32.70 3.60 9.03
C LEU A 170 -33.47 4.30 7.90
N PRO A 171 -34.36 3.60 7.17
CA PRO A 171 -35.08 4.23 6.09
C PRO A 171 -35.82 5.43 6.66
N LEU A 172 -35.50 6.60 6.13
CA LEU A 172 -36.25 7.82 6.47
C LEU A 172 -37.69 7.54 6.21
N LEU A 173 -38.50 7.45 7.29
CA LEU A 173 -39.95 7.31 7.19
C LEU A 173 -40.48 8.48 6.36
N GLN A 174 -40.79 8.23 5.10
CA GLN A 174 -41.54 9.17 4.30
C GLN A 174 -42.94 9.30 4.92
N ILE A 175 -43.16 10.36 5.70
CA ILE A 175 -44.48 10.74 6.14
C ILE A 175 -45.23 11.29 4.92
N SER A 176 -45.86 10.41 4.13
CA SER A 176 -46.77 10.83 3.08
C SER A 176 -48.02 11.41 3.75
N ARG A 177 -48.16 12.72 3.67
CA ARG A 177 -49.45 13.38 4.00
C ARG A 177 -50.52 12.86 3.04
N ARG A 178 -51.38 12.00 3.54
CA ARG A 178 -52.59 11.57 2.82
C ARG A 178 -53.44 12.82 2.57
N PRO A 179 -53.76 13.18 1.31
CA PRO A 179 -54.65 14.29 1.08
C PRO A 179 -56.05 13.95 1.63
N ALA A 180 -56.60 14.87 2.41
CA ALA A 180 -57.95 14.75 2.93
C ALA A 180 -58.94 14.68 1.75
N ALA A 181 -59.72 13.61 1.67
CA ALA A 181 -60.79 13.49 0.72
C ALA A 181 -61.88 14.53 1.09
N PHE A 182 -62.02 15.55 0.25
CA PHE A 182 -63.18 16.44 0.30
C PHE A 182 -64.44 15.67 -0.14
N GLY A 183 -65.25 15.29 0.82
CA GLY A 183 -66.62 14.89 0.54
C GLY A 183 -67.45 16.11 0.09
N GLY A 184 -67.94 16.05 -1.13
CA GLY A 184 -68.91 16.99 -1.69
C GLY A 184 -70.22 16.28 -1.89
N THR A 185 -71.20 16.55 -1.02
CA THR A 185 -72.64 16.27 -1.18
C THR A 185 -73.21 17.13 -2.28
N ARG A 186 -73.88 16.54 -3.21
CA ARG A 186 -75.26 16.69 -3.68
C ARG A 186 -75.50 16.05 -5.02
#